data_28ff2881561f21ef5ff3d5d72c5827b2
#
_entry.id   28ff2881561f21ef5ff3d5d72c5827b2
#
_cell.length_a   1.000
_cell.length_b   1.000
_cell.length_c   1.000
_cell.angle_alpha   90.00
_cell.angle_beta   90.00
_cell.angle_gamma   90.00
#
_symmetry.space_group_name_H-M   'P 1'
#
loop_
_entity.id
_entity.type
_entity.pdbx_description
1 polymer ?
#
loop_
_entity_poly.entity_id
_entity_poly.type
_entity_poly.pdbx_seq_one_letter_code
_entity_poly.pdbx_strand_id
1 'polypeptide(L)'
;MKILSTIILLSTFLISCNSPAQKNKQTPKAEYEVTKTDAEWKAQLSPEAYNVLRHEGTERAFSSPLNDNKQEGTYVCAGCGTPVFESNYKFDSGTGWPSFDRVIEGNVAFSTDNKLGYTRTEEHCATCGGHLGHVFDDGPKETTGKRHCINGVALKFIPENGKTK
;
A
#
# COMPACT_ATOMS: atom_id res chain seq x y z
N MET A 1 -75.46 -18.80 -45.91
CA MET A 1 -74.55 -19.16 -44.80
C MET A 1 -73.35 -18.24 -44.90
N LYS A 2 -73.24 -17.23 -44.01
CA LYS A 2 -72.15 -16.25 -43.94
C LYS A 2 -71.24 -16.64 -42.81
N ILE A 3 -70.01 -17.01 -43.13
CA ILE A 3 -68.95 -17.32 -42.15
C ILE A 3 -68.24 -16.02 -41.83
N LEU A 4 -68.40 -15.58 -40.54
CA LEU A 4 -67.78 -14.38 -40.04
C LEU A 4 -66.41 -14.79 -39.48
N SER A 5 -65.31 -14.32 -40.11
CA SER A 5 -63.94 -14.61 -39.71
C SER A 5 -63.49 -13.54 -38.74
N THR A 6 -63.31 -13.90 -37.45
CA THR A 6 -62.88 -13.01 -36.40
C THR A 6 -61.36 -13.03 -36.35
N ILE A 7 -60.72 -11.90 -36.72
CA ILE A 7 -59.27 -11.70 -36.60
C ILE A 7 -58.98 -11.26 -35.15
N ILE A 8 -58.29 -12.12 -34.41
CA ILE A 8 -57.75 -11.78 -33.08
C ILE A 8 -56.40 -11.13 -33.27
N LEU A 9 -56.33 -9.83 -32.97
CA LEU A 9 -55.11 -9.05 -32.98
C LEU A 9 -54.34 -9.28 -31.66
N LEU A 10 -53.24 -10.05 -31.71
CA LEU A 10 -52.40 -10.35 -30.54
C LEU A 10 -51.40 -9.22 -30.38
N SER A 11 -51.67 -8.27 -29.47
CA SER A 11 -50.73 -7.20 -29.12
C SER A 11 -49.68 -7.71 -28.17
N THR A 12 -48.44 -7.90 -28.65
CA THR A 12 -47.27 -8.22 -27.81
C THR A 12 -46.78 -6.98 -27.09
N PHE A 13 -47.00 -6.89 -25.78
CA PHE A 13 -46.39 -5.90 -24.93
C PHE A 13 -44.93 -6.26 -24.72
N LEU A 14 -44.00 -5.51 -25.29
CA LEU A 14 -42.58 -5.56 -24.99
C LEU A 14 -42.36 -4.83 -23.67
N ILE A 15 -42.22 -5.59 -22.57
CA ILE A 15 -41.79 -5.07 -21.29
C ILE A 15 -40.28 -4.84 -21.37
N SER A 16 -39.88 -3.60 -21.61
CA SER A 16 -38.49 -3.17 -21.50
C SER A 16 -38.09 -3.17 -20.02
N CYS A 17 -37.34 -4.18 -19.59
CA CYS A 17 -36.71 -4.20 -18.28
C CYS A 17 -35.57 -3.18 -18.25
N ASN A 18 -35.86 -1.97 -17.75
CA ASN A 18 -34.87 -1.00 -17.37
C ASN A 18 -34.19 -1.50 -16.08
N SER A 19 -33.10 -2.24 -16.19
CA SER A 19 -32.26 -2.56 -15.04
C SER A 19 -31.56 -1.28 -14.56
N PRO A 20 -31.75 -0.87 -13.29
CA PRO A 20 -30.98 0.24 -12.76
C PRO A 20 -29.51 -0.16 -12.74
N ALA A 21 -28.68 0.59 -13.47
CA ALA A 21 -27.22 0.45 -13.39
C ALA A 21 -26.79 0.51 -11.93
N GLN A 22 -26.28 -0.60 -11.41
CA GLN A 22 -25.65 -0.65 -10.09
C GLN A 22 -24.53 0.40 -10.05
N LYS A 23 -24.80 1.51 -9.39
CA LYS A 23 -23.77 2.45 -8.98
C LYS A 23 -22.81 1.67 -8.09
N ASN A 24 -21.67 1.32 -8.65
CA ASN A 24 -20.54 0.77 -7.92
C ASN A 24 -20.24 1.77 -6.78
N LYS A 25 -20.55 1.41 -5.54
CA LYS A 25 -20.12 2.16 -4.36
C LYS A 25 -18.60 1.95 -4.29
N GLN A 26 -17.86 2.79 -5.01
CA GLN A 26 -16.43 2.96 -4.73
C GLN A 26 -16.34 3.44 -3.29
N THR A 27 -15.74 2.63 -2.44
CA THR A 27 -15.26 3.06 -1.12
C THR A 27 -14.46 4.33 -1.35
N PRO A 28 -14.66 5.43 -0.58
CA PRO A 28 -13.88 6.64 -0.77
C PRO A 28 -12.40 6.28 -0.73
N LYS A 29 -11.70 6.44 -1.84
CA LYS A 29 -10.25 6.31 -1.89
C LYS A 29 -9.71 7.40 -0.96
N ALA A 30 -8.95 7.01 0.06
CA ALA A 30 -8.33 7.98 0.97
C ALA A 30 -7.64 9.05 0.13
N GLU A 31 -7.99 10.31 0.35
CA GLU A 31 -7.40 11.43 -0.37
C GLU A 31 -6.04 11.70 0.28
N TYR A 32 -4.97 11.27 -0.37
CA TYR A 32 -3.61 11.50 0.09
C TYR A 32 -3.17 12.92 -0.24
N GLU A 33 -2.42 13.55 0.64
CA GLU A 33 -1.86 14.89 0.46
C GLU A 33 -0.98 14.98 -0.80
N VAL A 34 -0.16 13.94 -1.04
CA VAL A 34 0.68 13.84 -2.23
C VAL A 34 0.07 12.83 -3.19
N THR A 35 -0.49 13.34 -4.28
CA THR A 35 -1.02 12.54 -5.38
C THR A 35 -0.29 12.86 -6.67
N LYS A 36 0.02 11.84 -7.46
CA LYS A 36 0.67 11.93 -8.78
C LYS A 36 0.01 10.94 -9.73
N THR A 37 0.13 11.23 -11.01
CA THR A 37 -0.25 10.29 -12.07
C THR A 37 0.69 9.09 -12.08
N ASP A 38 0.26 8.00 -12.66
CA ASP A 38 1.08 6.79 -12.84
C ASP A 38 2.39 7.08 -13.59
N ALA A 39 2.32 7.91 -14.62
CA ALA A 39 3.49 8.32 -15.40
C ALA A 39 4.51 9.13 -14.58
N GLU A 40 4.04 10.02 -13.71
CA GLU A 40 4.92 10.80 -12.81
C GLU A 40 5.59 9.91 -11.76
N TRP A 41 4.86 8.94 -11.19
CA TRP A 41 5.45 7.97 -10.27
C TRP A 41 6.54 7.13 -10.96
N LYS A 42 6.28 6.64 -12.19
CA LYS A 42 7.24 5.88 -12.99
C LYS A 42 8.48 6.68 -13.35
N ALA A 43 8.32 7.97 -13.63
CA ALA A 43 9.44 8.85 -13.97
C ALA A 43 10.33 9.16 -12.75
N GLN A 44 9.76 9.16 -11.54
CA GLN A 44 10.45 9.52 -10.30
C GLN A 44 11.14 8.33 -9.62
N LEU A 45 10.55 7.15 -9.70
CA LEU A 45 10.95 5.96 -8.95
C LEU A 45 11.75 4.99 -9.83
N SER A 46 12.65 4.23 -9.21
CA SER A 46 13.20 3.06 -9.91
C SER A 46 12.08 2.05 -10.21
N PRO A 47 12.22 1.18 -11.22
CA PRO A 47 11.19 0.17 -11.53
C PRO A 47 10.81 -0.68 -10.33
N GLU A 48 11.78 -1.04 -9.49
CA GLU A 48 11.55 -1.85 -8.30
C GLU A 48 10.81 -1.06 -7.20
N ALA A 49 11.24 0.17 -6.90
CA ALA A 49 10.55 1.05 -5.96
C ALA A 49 9.14 1.39 -6.42
N TYR A 50 8.92 1.59 -7.72
CA TYR A 50 7.59 1.79 -8.30
C TYR A 50 6.70 0.56 -8.09
N ASN A 51 7.22 -0.65 -8.38
CA ASN A 51 6.48 -1.88 -8.16
C ASN A 51 6.09 -2.07 -6.69
N VAL A 52 6.99 -1.78 -5.75
CA VAL A 52 6.71 -1.89 -4.32
C VAL A 52 5.72 -0.82 -3.88
N LEU A 53 6.03 0.46 -4.09
CA LEU A 53 5.23 1.58 -3.55
C LEU A 53 3.84 1.71 -4.19
N ARG A 54 3.67 1.30 -5.46
CA ARG A 54 2.43 1.55 -6.22
C ARG A 54 1.64 0.30 -6.60
N HIS A 55 2.27 -0.87 -6.56
CA HIS A 55 1.64 -2.17 -6.85
C HIS A 55 1.74 -3.16 -5.71
N GLU A 56 2.16 -2.71 -4.50
CA GLU A 56 2.27 -3.53 -3.29
C GLU A 56 3.16 -4.78 -3.51
N GLY A 57 4.23 -4.61 -4.32
CA GLY A 57 5.25 -5.63 -4.52
C GLY A 57 6.09 -5.84 -3.27
N THR A 58 6.91 -6.87 -3.30
CA THR A 58 7.90 -7.15 -2.25
C THR A 58 9.27 -7.30 -2.89
N GLU A 59 10.28 -6.59 -2.37
CA GLU A 59 11.67 -6.77 -2.79
C GLU A 59 12.20 -8.13 -2.35
N ARG A 60 13.25 -8.61 -2.99
CA ARG A 60 13.91 -9.85 -2.56
C ARG A 60 14.56 -9.66 -1.18
N ALA A 61 14.41 -10.65 -0.29
CA ALA A 61 15.09 -10.65 1.00
C ALA A 61 16.60 -10.47 0.84
N PHE A 62 17.23 -9.69 1.72
CA PHE A 62 18.66 -9.37 1.74
C PHE A 62 19.16 -8.58 0.51
N SER A 63 18.27 -7.97 -0.28
CA SER A 63 18.67 -7.19 -1.46
C SER A 63 18.94 -5.72 -1.13
N SER A 64 18.31 -5.15 -0.12
CA SER A 64 18.47 -3.76 0.23
C SER A 64 19.68 -3.52 1.15
N PRO A 65 20.57 -2.56 0.81
CA PRO A 65 21.65 -2.15 1.72
C PRO A 65 21.12 -1.52 3.02
N LEU A 66 19.87 -1.06 3.06
CA LEU A 66 19.26 -0.51 4.25
C LEU A 66 18.96 -1.59 5.31
N ASN A 67 18.97 -2.88 4.94
CA ASN A 67 18.84 -3.95 5.91
C ASN A 67 19.98 -3.89 6.96
N ASP A 68 21.20 -3.70 6.53
CA ASP A 68 22.39 -3.68 7.38
C ASP A 68 22.82 -2.27 7.82
N ASN A 69 22.09 -1.23 7.42
CA ASN A 69 22.41 0.14 7.80
C ASN A 69 22.24 0.36 9.31
N LYS A 70 23.31 0.81 9.99
CA LYS A 70 23.38 1.09 11.43
C LYS A 70 23.69 2.55 11.73
N GLN A 71 23.65 3.42 10.72
CA GLN A 71 23.90 4.85 10.88
C GLN A 71 22.73 5.52 11.61
N GLU A 72 23.03 6.56 12.39
CA GLU A 72 22.00 7.44 12.97
C GLU A 72 21.38 8.33 11.90
N GLY A 73 20.05 8.42 11.89
CA GLY A 73 19.29 9.21 10.94
C GLY A 73 17.85 8.78 10.80
N THR A 74 17.20 9.28 9.76
CA THR A 74 15.78 9.11 9.50
C THR A 74 15.55 8.35 8.21
N TYR A 75 14.66 7.39 8.23
CA TYR A 75 14.15 6.70 7.06
C TYR A 75 12.89 7.40 6.57
N VAL A 76 12.93 7.84 5.31
CA VAL A 76 11.81 8.56 4.69
C VAL A 76 11.20 7.74 3.55
N CYS A 77 9.92 7.93 3.27
CA CYS A 77 9.24 7.34 2.12
C CYS A 77 9.96 7.70 0.81
N ALA A 78 10.37 6.73 0.02
CA ALA A 78 11.06 6.97 -1.25
C ALA A 78 10.18 7.70 -2.28
N GLY A 79 8.85 7.62 -2.13
CA GLY A 79 7.89 8.29 -3.00
C GLY A 79 7.76 9.78 -2.73
N CYS A 80 7.55 10.19 -1.48
CA CYS A 80 7.21 11.58 -1.14
C CYS A 80 8.16 12.27 -0.16
N GLY A 81 9.10 11.53 0.45
CA GLY A 81 10.05 12.08 1.41
C GLY A 81 9.51 12.23 2.85
N THR A 82 8.29 11.77 3.13
CA THR A 82 7.73 11.78 4.49
C THR A 82 8.57 10.92 5.42
N PRO A 83 9.04 11.42 6.58
CA PRO A 83 9.71 10.61 7.60
C PRO A 83 8.79 9.52 8.12
N VAL A 84 9.23 8.26 8.09
CA VAL A 84 8.38 7.12 8.49
C VAL A 84 8.96 6.31 9.63
N PHE A 85 10.29 6.23 9.74
CA PHE A 85 11.00 5.55 10.83
C PHE A 85 12.26 6.32 11.23
N GLU A 86 12.69 6.13 12.48
CA GLU A 86 14.00 6.60 12.96
C GLU A 86 14.96 5.43 13.16
N SER A 87 16.25 5.70 13.06
CA SER A 87 17.29 4.68 13.17
C SER A 87 17.33 4.00 14.55
N ASN A 88 16.96 4.71 15.62
CA ASN A 88 16.88 4.17 16.96
C ASN A 88 15.72 3.18 17.19
N TYR A 89 14.78 3.09 16.25
CA TYR A 89 13.70 2.09 16.24
C TYR A 89 14.09 0.82 15.47
N LYS A 90 15.21 0.87 14.73
CA LYS A 90 15.66 -0.21 13.87
C LYS A 90 16.36 -1.33 14.66
N PHE A 91 16.03 -2.58 14.31
CA PHE A 91 16.70 -3.76 14.83
C PHE A 91 16.95 -4.79 13.74
N ASP A 92 17.86 -5.73 14.01
CA ASP A 92 18.10 -6.87 13.12
C ASP A 92 17.10 -7.98 13.44
N SER A 93 16.18 -8.23 12.53
CA SER A 93 15.18 -9.29 12.66
C SER A 93 15.63 -10.64 12.06
N GLY A 94 16.74 -10.66 11.32
CA GLY A 94 17.20 -11.85 10.58
C GLY A 94 16.32 -12.21 9.36
N THR A 95 15.27 -11.44 9.05
CA THR A 95 14.32 -11.76 7.97
C THR A 95 14.79 -11.32 6.59
N GLY A 96 15.79 -10.43 6.52
CA GLY A 96 16.35 -9.90 5.28
C GLY A 96 15.70 -8.61 4.76
N TRP A 97 14.84 -8.00 5.57
CA TRP A 97 14.25 -6.69 5.31
C TRP A 97 14.52 -5.73 6.47
N PRO A 98 14.70 -4.42 6.20
CA PRO A 98 14.75 -3.41 7.26
C PRO A 98 13.58 -3.56 8.23
N SER A 99 13.88 -3.70 9.52
CA SER A 99 12.86 -3.95 10.55
C SER A 99 12.96 -2.93 11.66
N PHE A 100 11.78 -2.44 12.12
CA PHE A 100 11.67 -1.41 13.13
C PHE A 100 10.67 -1.87 14.20
N ASP A 101 10.84 -1.42 15.45
CA ASP A 101 9.93 -1.76 16.55
C ASP A 101 8.75 -0.79 16.67
N ARG A 102 8.82 0.37 16.02
CA ARG A 102 7.73 1.39 15.95
C ARG A 102 7.88 2.28 14.73
N VAL A 103 6.82 3.01 14.43
CA VAL A 103 6.74 4.02 13.36
C VAL A 103 6.87 5.44 13.92
N ILE A 104 7.11 6.43 13.07
CA ILE A 104 6.82 7.82 13.39
C ILE A 104 5.30 7.99 13.30
N GLU A 105 4.67 8.26 14.45
CA GLU A 105 3.20 8.34 14.54
C GLU A 105 2.61 9.39 13.59
N GLY A 106 1.48 9.04 12.98
CA GLY A 106 0.78 9.89 12.01
C GLY A 106 1.35 9.83 10.58
N ASN A 107 2.56 9.31 10.39
CA ASN A 107 3.22 9.26 9.08
C ASN A 107 3.10 7.90 8.37
N VAL A 108 2.72 6.87 9.12
CA VAL A 108 2.41 5.52 8.59
C VAL A 108 0.95 5.20 8.90
N ALA A 109 0.23 4.76 7.90
CA ALA A 109 -1.15 4.30 8.02
C ALA A 109 -1.22 2.78 7.78
N PHE A 110 -2.29 2.18 8.27
CA PHE A 110 -2.46 0.73 8.29
C PHE A 110 -3.73 0.32 7.56
N SER A 111 -3.69 -0.81 6.87
CA SER A 111 -4.83 -1.43 6.21
C SER A 111 -4.80 -2.95 6.35
N THR A 112 -5.92 -3.59 6.02
CA THR A 112 -6.01 -5.05 6.02
C THR A 112 -5.63 -5.60 4.66
N ASP A 113 -4.67 -6.55 4.63
CA ASP A 113 -4.27 -7.28 3.44
C ASP A 113 -4.62 -8.77 3.56
N ASN A 114 -5.35 -9.30 2.55
CA ASN A 114 -5.76 -10.70 2.47
C ASN A 114 -5.22 -11.42 1.22
N LYS A 115 -4.26 -10.84 0.49
CA LYS A 115 -3.80 -11.31 -0.82
C LYS A 115 -3.17 -12.70 -0.81
N LEU A 116 -2.54 -13.09 0.31
CA LEU A 116 -1.87 -14.39 0.44
C LEU A 116 -2.75 -15.50 1.05
N GLY A 117 -4.07 -15.31 1.16
CA GLY A 117 -4.98 -16.28 1.75
C GLY A 117 -5.03 -16.28 3.28
N TYR A 118 -4.30 -15.38 3.93
CA TYR A 118 -4.39 -15.07 5.35
C TYR A 118 -4.34 -13.56 5.56
N THR A 119 -4.88 -13.10 6.69
CA THR A 119 -4.96 -11.67 7.02
C THR A 119 -3.62 -11.16 7.55
N ARG A 120 -3.14 -10.05 6.97
CA ARG A 120 -1.99 -9.28 7.44
C ARG A 120 -2.38 -7.83 7.65
N THR A 121 -1.61 -7.12 8.45
CA THR A 121 -1.70 -5.66 8.54
C THR A 121 -0.65 -5.04 7.63
N GLU A 122 -1.11 -4.41 6.55
CA GLU A 122 -0.28 -3.64 5.63
C GLU A 122 0.09 -2.29 6.24
N GLU A 123 1.27 -1.80 5.89
CA GLU A 123 1.77 -0.47 6.22
C GLU A 123 1.99 0.32 4.93
N HIS A 124 1.48 1.55 4.92
CA HIS A 124 1.68 2.47 3.81
C HIS A 124 1.93 3.90 4.32
N CYS A 125 2.60 4.71 3.52
CA CYS A 125 2.85 6.11 3.83
C CYS A 125 1.53 6.88 3.94
N ALA A 126 1.27 7.53 5.07
CA ALA A 126 0.04 8.30 5.29
C ALA A 126 -0.10 9.48 4.33
N THR A 127 1.03 10.06 3.85
CA THR A 127 1.05 11.23 2.97
C THR A 127 0.76 10.90 1.50
N CYS A 128 1.25 9.77 0.97
CA CYS A 128 1.13 9.45 -0.47
C CYS A 128 0.50 8.09 -0.78
N GLY A 129 0.18 7.30 0.25
CA GLY A 129 -0.39 5.96 0.09
C GLY A 129 0.57 4.92 -0.49
N GLY A 130 1.87 5.20 -0.52
CA GLY A 130 2.87 4.27 -1.01
C GLY A 130 3.01 3.07 -0.06
N HIS A 131 2.89 1.84 -0.59
CA HIS A 131 3.10 0.62 0.18
C HIS A 131 4.53 0.57 0.74
N LEU A 132 4.66 0.31 2.03
CA LEU A 132 5.95 0.20 2.72
C LEU A 132 6.29 -1.26 3.06
N GLY A 133 5.33 -1.99 3.61
CA GLY A 133 5.52 -3.34 4.09
C GLY A 133 4.36 -3.83 4.94
N HIS A 134 4.66 -4.64 5.95
CA HIS A 134 3.67 -5.21 6.87
C HIS A 134 4.19 -5.23 8.30
N VAL A 135 3.27 -5.13 9.27
CA VAL A 135 3.60 -5.26 10.69
C VAL A 135 3.19 -6.64 11.22
N PHE A 136 4.04 -7.19 12.08
CA PHE A 136 3.89 -8.50 12.74
C PHE A 136 4.04 -8.36 14.25
N ASP A 137 3.57 -9.38 15.00
CA ASP A 137 3.57 -9.43 16.47
C ASP A 137 4.76 -10.23 17.04
N ASP A 138 5.84 -10.34 16.26
CA ASP A 138 7.04 -11.10 16.59
C ASP A 138 8.30 -10.22 16.77
N GLY A 139 8.10 -8.95 17.09
CA GLY A 139 9.16 -8.00 17.39
C GLY A 139 9.71 -8.10 18.82
N PRO A 140 10.65 -7.19 19.18
CA PRO A 140 11.28 -7.17 20.50
C PRO A 140 10.25 -6.91 21.61
N LYS A 141 10.13 -7.86 22.54
CA LYS A 141 9.16 -7.79 23.65
C LYS A 141 9.50 -6.71 24.68
N GLU A 142 10.78 -6.32 24.72
CA GLU A 142 11.30 -5.26 25.60
C GLU A 142 10.83 -3.87 25.18
N THR A 143 10.32 -3.73 23.96
CA THR A 143 9.77 -2.48 23.42
C THR A 143 8.28 -2.63 23.12
N THR A 144 7.89 -2.69 21.86
CA THR A 144 6.47 -2.74 21.46
C THR A 144 5.97 -4.15 21.20
N GLY A 145 6.84 -5.13 21.05
CA GLY A 145 6.52 -6.47 20.56
C GLY A 145 6.17 -6.51 19.07
N LYS A 146 6.24 -5.37 18.37
CA LYS A 146 5.94 -5.25 16.95
C LYS A 146 7.20 -5.32 16.10
N ARG A 147 7.07 -5.91 14.91
CA ARG A 147 8.08 -5.89 13.86
C ARG A 147 7.47 -5.28 12.60
N HIS A 148 7.83 -4.05 12.33
CA HIS A 148 7.52 -3.35 11.09
C HIS A 148 8.55 -3.81 10.05
N CYS A 149 8.13 -4.71 9.15
CA CYS A 149 8.98 -5.35 8.13
C CYS A 149 8.82 -4.58 6.81
N ILE A 150 9.81 -3.81 6.45
CA ILE A 150 9.69 -2.76 5.44
C ILE A 150 10.58 -3.06 4.23
N ASN A 151 10.05 -2.89 3.04
CA ASN A 151 10.83 -2.96 1.80
C ASN A 151 11.85 -1.81 1.77
N GLY A 152 13.13 -2.11 1.71
CA GLY A 152 14.16 -1.08 1.72
C GLY A 152 14.10 -0.16 0.49
N VAL A 153 13.66 -0.67 -0.69
CA VAL A 153 13.45 0.16 -1.89
C VAL A 153 12.29 1.16 -1.74
N ALA A 154 11.39 0.95 -0.76
CA ALA A 154 10.34 1.92 -0.41
C ALA A 154 10.85 3.06 0.48
N LEU A 155 12.10 2.98 0.92
CA LEU A 155 12.73 3.93 1.83
C LEU A 155 13.92 4.66 1.18
N LYS A 156 14.20 5.86 1.67
CA LYS A 156 15.50 6.53 1.56
C LYS A 156 16.00 6.82 2.96
N PHE A 157 17.31 6.74 3.17
CA PHE A 157 17.94 7.06 4.43
C PHE A 157 18.54 8.46 4.37
N ILE A 158 18.25 9.27 5.37
CA ILE A 158 18.81 10.61 5.56
C ILE A 158 19.64 10.57 6.84
N PRO A 159 20.99 10.63 6.75
CA PRO A 159 21.85 10.63 7.93
C PRO A 159 21.62 11.88 8.77
N GLU A 160 21.72 11.76 10.08
CA GLU A 160 21.75 12.91 10.97
C GLU A 160 23.02 13.75 10.71
N ASN A 161 22.84 15.06 10.48
CA ASN A 161 23.93 15.96 10.11
C ASN A 161 25.03 15.99 11.17
N GLY A 162 26.26 15.65 10.78
CA GLY A 162 27.48 15.91 11.54
C GLY A 162 28.24 14.70 12.09
N LYS A 163 27.75 13.46 11.89
CA LYS A 163 28.49 12.26 12.35
C LYS A 163 28.73 11.27 11.21
N THR A 164 29.43 11.68 10.18
CA THR A 164 30.20 10.74 9.35
C THR A 164 31.39 10.27 10.20
N LYS A 165 31.33 9.06 10.71
CA LYS A 165 32.52 8.36 11.22
C LYS A 165 33.37 7.93 10.05
#